data_10a055af2cfb876977ad7307605d2da3
#
_entry.id   10a055af2cfb876977ad7307605d2da3
#
_cell.length_a   1.000
_cell.length_b   1.000
_cell.length_c   1.000
_cell.angle_alpha   90.00
_cell.angle_beta   90.00
_cell.angle_gamma   90.00
#
_symmetry.space_group_name_H-M   'P 1'
#
loop_
_entity.id
_entity.type
_entity.pdbx_description
1 polymer ?
#
loop_
_entity_poly.entity_id
_entity_poly.type
_entity_poly.pdbx_seq_one_letter_code
_entity_poly.pdbx_strand_id
1 'polypeptide(L)'
;MGYDQIRIIGKNLRDTPTYDGANKIEKDDFLTCLRDIGLFLPKAANEKLVQYYDKDIDGYVYFVEFLKALRGEPNEERQKVIDEAFHKFEKDGSGMIDIRDLKGVFNANKHPKVVSGEITQEQAFDEFSRNFNDHTGAGKIQQYEWNDYYAAVSASVEDDEHFIMLVKSTWQIA
;
A
#
# COMPACT_ATOMS: atom_id res chain seq x y z
N MET A 1 -13.53 -7.80 -4.32
CA MET A 1 -13.05 -6.42 -4.07
C MET A 1 -11.83 -6.22 -4.97
N GLY A 2 -11.80 -5.18 -5.79
CA GLY A 2 -10.69 -4.97 -6.73
C GLY A 2 -9.43 -4.46 -6.03
N TYR A 3 -8.28 -4.67 -6.64
CA TYR A 3 -6.95 -4.21 -6.18
C TYR A 3 -6.93 -2.72 -5.79
N ASP A 4 -7.46 -1.86 -6.65
CA ASP A 4 -7.50 -0.41 -6.40
C ASP A 4 -8.31 -0.06 -5.14
N GLN A 5 -9.34 -0.83 -4.83
CA GLN A 5 -10.16 -0.59 -3.64
C GLN A 5 -9.40 -0.92 -2.35
N ILE A 6 -8.67 -2.04 -2.28
CA ILE A 6 -7.88 -2.40 -1.08
C ILE A 6 -6.79 -1.35 -0.83
N ARG A 7 -6.13 -0.88 -1.88
CA ARG A 7 -5.12 0.17 -1.79
C ARG A 7 -5.70 1.50 -1.30
N ILE A 8 -6.87 1.89 -1.81
CA ILE A 8 -7.58 3.10 -1.38
C ILE A 8 -7.97 2.99 0.09
N ILE A 9 -8.43 1.82 0.55
CA ILE A 9 -8.73 1.59 1.97
C ILE A 9 -7.49 1.87 2.83
N GLY A 10 -6.35 1.27 2.50
CA GLY A 10 -5.11 1.45 3.25
C GLY A 10 -4.65 2.90 3.32
N LYS A 11 -4.78 3.64 2.20
CA LYS A 11 -4.47 5.06 2.16
C LYS A 11 -5.42 5.87 3.05
N ASN A 12 -6.74 5.70 2.88
CA ASN A 12 -7.73 6.45 3.64
C ASN A 12 -7.57 6.23 5.16
N LEU A 13 -7.26 4.99 5.59
CA LEU A 13 -7.01 4.68 6.98
C LEU A 13 -5.79 5.43 7.55
N ARG A 14 -4.74 5.66 6.75
CA ARG A 14 -3.56 6.44 7.16
C ARG A 14 -3.78 7.95 7.08
N ASP A 15 -4.76 8.40 6.31
CA ASP A 15 -5.11 9.81 6.20
C ASP A 15 -6.05 10.28 7.32
N THR A 16 -6.45 9.39 8.26
CA THR A 16 -7.32 9.78 9.38
C THR A 16 -6.58 10.64 10.40
N PRO A 17 -7.28 11.60 11.05
CA PRO A 17 -6.66 12.46 12.06
C PRO A 17 -6.09 11.72 13.27
N THR A 18 -6.64 10.54 13.57
CA THR A 18 -6.24 9.73 14.74
C THR A 18 -5.19 8.68 14.43
N TYR A 19 -4.65 8.65 13.20
CA TYR A 19 -3.57 7.75 12.85
C TYR A 19 -2.32 8.04 13.68
N ASP A 20 -1.83 7.02 14.39
CA ASP A 20 -0.70 7.13 15.32
C ASP A 20 0.68 7.17 14.66
N GLY A 21 0.73 7.13 13.32
CA GLY A 21 1.96 7.08 12.53
C GLY A 21 2.57 5.68 12.40
N ALA A 22 1.95 4.67 13.02
CA ALA A 22 2.44 3.28 12.97
C ALA A 22 1.38 2.29 12.48
N ASN A 23 0.41 1.95 13.31
CA ASN A 23 -0.52 0.85 13.01
C ASN A 23 -1.95 1.06 13.51
N LYS A 24 -2.20 2.08 14.34
CA LYS A 24 -3.45 2.28 15.05
C LYS A 24 -4.19 3.52 14.59
N ILE A 25 -5.51 3.43 14.57
CA ILE A 25 -6.44 4.55 14.42
C ILE A 25 -7.60 4.37 15.39
N GLU A 26 -8.26 5.46 15.75
CA GLU A 26 -9.46 5.40 16.59
C GLU A 26 -10.57 4.60 15.91
N LYS A 27 -11.32 3.81 16.68
CA LYS A 27 -12.38 2.92 16.16
C LYS A 27 -13.43 3.65 15.34
N ASP A 28 -13.79 4.87 15.72
CA ASP A 28 -14.83 5.65 15.03
C ASP A 28 -14.33 6.13 13.66
N ASP A 29 -13.06 6.52 13.54
CA ASP A 29 -12.41 6.83 12.27
C ASP A 29 -12.28 5.58 11.38
N PHE A 30 -11.93 4.44 11.96
CA PHE A 30 -11.90 3.17 11.25
C PHE A 30 -13.25 2.83 10.62
N LEU A 31 -14.33 2.89 11.41
CA LEU A 31 -15.68 2.59 10.94
C LEU A 31 -16.18 3.63 9.93
N THR A 32 -15.76 4.88 10.06
CA THR A 32 -16.09 5.95 9.09
C THR A 32 -15.40 5.68 7.76
N CYS A 33 -14.10 5.36 7.76
CA CYS A 33 -13.38 4.97 6.53
C CYS A 33 -14.04 3.77 5.82
N LEU A 34 -14.50 2.75 6.57
CA LEU A 34 -15.19 1.61 5.96
C LEU A 34 -16.49 2.03 5.26
N ARG A 35 -17.25 2.94 5.86
CA ARG A 35 -18.48 3.49 5.24
C ARG A 35 -18.19 4.32 4.00
N ASP A 36 -17.16 5.15 4.04
CA ASP A 36 -16.77 6.04 2.93
C ASP A 36 -16.37 5.26 1.67
N ILE A 37 -15.83 4.05 1.85
CA ILE A 37 -15.55 3.12 0.73
C ILE A 37 -16.74 2.24 0.35
N GLY A 38 -17.93 2.48 0.93
CA GLY A 38 -19.15 1.75 0.62
C GLY A 38 -19.35 0.44 1.38
N LEU A 39 -18.56 0.17 2.43
CA LEU A 39 -18.73 -1.02 3.27
C LEU A 39 -19.66 -0.71 4.44
N PHE A 40 -20.95 -0.95 4.22
CA PHE A 40 -22.00 -0.76 5.22
C PHE A 40 -22.26 -2.05 5.98
N LEU A 41 -21.72 -2.15 7.19
CA LEU A 41 -21.92 -3.31 8.05
C LEU A 41 -23.02 -3.04 9.09
N PRO A 42 -23.83 -4.05 9.47
CA PRO A 42 -24.74 -3.93 10.61
C PRO A 42 -23.98 -3.63 11.91
N LYS A 43 -24.63 -2.98 12.86
CA LYS A 43 -24.03 -2.58 14.15
C LYS A 43 -23.29 -3.75 14.84
N ALA A 44 -23.93 -4.91 14.92
CA ALA A 44 -23.35 -6.10 15.55
C ALA A 44 -22.08 -6.60 14.82
N ALA A 45 -21.99 -6.42 13.50
CA ALA A 45 -20.77 -6.76 12.74
C ALA A 45 -19.67 -5.75 12.98
N ASN A 46 -19.99 -4.45 13.04
CA ASN A 46 -19.04 -3.40 13.39
C ASN A 46 -18.44 -3.62 14.78
N GLU A 47 -19.27 -3.95 15.78
CA GLU A 47 -18.83 -4.22 17.14
C GLU A 47 -17.85 -5.42 17.20
N LYS A 48 -18.16 -6.50 16.49
CA LYS A 48 -17.28 -7.66 16.41
C LYS A 48 -15.97 -7.35 15.69
N LEU A 49 -16.03 -6.58 14.61
CA LEU A 49 -14.86 -6.18 13.84
C LEU A 49 -13.91 -5.32 14.69
N VAL A 50 -14.44 -4.32 15.37
CA VAL A 50 -13.67 -3.49 16.31
C VAL A 50 -13.09 -4.34 17.42
N GLN A 51 -13.89 -5.18 18.09
CA GLN A 51 -13.42 -6.06 19.14
C GLN A 51 -12.29 -7.00 18.70
N TYR A 52 -12.29 -7.44 17.46
CA TYR A 52 -11.26 -8.34 16.92
C TYR A 52 -9.92 -7.63 16.71
N TYR A 53 -9.94 -6.36 16.28
CA TYR A 53 -8.74 -5.59 15.94
C TYR A 53 -8.33 -4.57 17.03
N ASP A 54 -9.17 -4.29 18.02
CA ASP A 54 -8.84 -3.55 19.25
C ASP A 54 -8.41 -4.55 20.36
N LYS A 55 -7.18 -5.05 20.23
CA LYS A 55 -6.69 -6.17 21.05
C LYS A 55 -6.44 -5.82 22.51
N ASP A 56 -6.08 -4.59 22.77
CA ASP A 56 -5.76 -4.05 24.10
C ASP A 56 -6.92 -3.26 24.73
N ILE A 57 -8.06 -3.19 24.03
CA ILE A 57 -9.31 -2.56 24.51
C ILE A 57 -9.09 -1.09 24.88
N ASP A 58 -8.22 -0.41 24.12
CA ASP A 58 -7.91 1.01 24.31
C ASP A 58 -8.75 1.95 23.42
N GLY A 59 -9.62 1.37 22.57
CA GLY A 59 -10.47 2.10 21.63
C GLY A 59 -9.80 2.38 20.30
N TYR A 60 -8.61 1.83 20.07
CA TYR A 60 -7.88 1.93 18.82
C TYR A 60 -7.83 0.59 18.08
N VAL A 61 -7.95 0.64 16.77
CA VAL A 61 -7.96 -0.53 15.89
C VAL A 61 -6.61 -0.69 15.23
N TYR A 62 -6.04 -1.89 15.28
CA TYR A 62 -4.85 -2.26 14.50
C TYR A 62 -5.22 -2.51 13.04
N PHE A 63 -5.40 -1.45 12.28
CA PHE A 63 -5.93 -1.53 10.92
C PHE A 63 -5.00 -2.22 9.91
N VAL A 64 -3.71 -2.26 10.16
CA VAL A 64 -2.74 -2.98 9.31
C VAL A 64 -3.05 -4.48 9.29
N GLU A 65 -3.43 -5.06 10.43
CA GLU A 65 -3.86 -6.47 10.49
C GLU A 65 -5.19 -6.71 9.75
N PHE A 66 -6.10 -5.74 9.80
CA PHE A 66 -7.31 -5.77 8.98
C PHE A 66 -6.98 -5.76 7.47
N LEU A 67 -6.05 -4.89 7.04
CA LEU A 67 -5.60 -4.87 5.64
C LEU A 67 -4.95 -6.18 5.22
N LYS A 68 -4.11 -6.78 6.07
CA LYS A 68 -3.51 -8.10 5.82
C LYS A 68 -4.56 -9.20 5.66
N ALA A 69 -5.59 -9.19 6.50
CA ALA A 69 -6.69 -10.14 6.41
C ALA A 69 -7.50 -10.00 5.10
N LEU A 70 -7.61 -8.77 4.56
CA LEU A 70 -8.32 -8.53 3.31
C LEU A 70 -7.54 -8.95 2.06
N ARG A 71 -6.23 -8.73 2.05
CA ARG A 71 -5.40 -8.89 0.85
C ARG A 71 -4.46 -10.09 0.90
N GLY A 72 -4.25 -10.68 2.09
CA GLY A 72 -3.15 -11.61 2.33
C GLY A 72 -1.80 -10.90 2.40
N GLU A 73 -0.74 -11.68 2.48
CA GLU A 73 0.64 -11.22 2.43
C GLU A 73 1.34 -11.83 1.21
N PRO A 74 2.31 -11.14 0.61
CA PRO A 74 3.16 -11.73 -0.42
C PRO A 74 3.87 -12.99 0.13
N ASN A 75 4.03 -14.01 -0.70
CA ASN A 75 4.88 -15.14 -0.35
C ASN A 75 6.36 -14.73 -0.29
N GLU A 76 7.23 -15.64 0.16
CA GLU A 76 8.66 -15.34 0.35
C GLU A 76 9.36 -14.87 -0.93
N GLU A 77 9.03 -15.45 -2.08
CA GLU A 77 9.64 -15.09 -3.36
C GLU A 77 9.22 -13.68 -3.81
N ARG A 78 7.94 -13.36 -3.63
CA ARG A 78 7.41 -12.02 -3.92
C ARG A 78 7.96 -10.99 -2.94
N GLN A 79 8.02 -11.31 -1.65
CA GLN A 79 8.58 -10.40 -0.65
C GLN A 79 10.05 -10.12 -0.94
N LYS A 80 10.81 -11.13 -1.32
CA LYS A 80 12.22 -10.95 -1.68
C LYS A 80 12.43 -9.93 -2.80
N VAL A 81 11.66 -10.00 -3.88
CA VAL A 81 11.81 -9.03 -4.98
C VAL A 81 11.31 -7.63 -4.59
N ILE A 82 10.31 -7.52 -3.70
CA ILE A 82 9.87 -6.25 -3.12
C ILE A 82 11.00 -5.60 -2.32
N ASP A 83 11.68 -6.38 -1.48
CA ASP A 83 12.80 -5.92 -0.66
C ASP A 83 14.02 -5.56 -1.52
N GLU A 84 14.34 -6.35 -2.54
CA GLU A 84 15.39 -6.04 -3.51
C GLU A 84 15.13 -4.70 -4.21
N ALA A 85 13.89 -4.43 -4.60
CA ALA A 85 13.49 -3.17 -5.20
C ALA A 85 13.64 -2.00 -4.23
N PHE A 86 13.26 -2.16 -2.97
CA PHE A 86 13.43 -1.15 -1.95
C PHE A 86 14.90 -0.83 -1.71
N HIS A 87 15.72 -1.85 -1.45
CA HIS A 87 17.15 -1.67 -1.14
C HIS A 87 17.97 -1.10 -2.30
N LYS A 88 17.50 -1.24 -3.54
CA LYS A 88 18.14 -0.58 -4.69
C LYS A 88 18.20 0.94 -4.55
N PHE A 89 17.19 1.54 -3.92
CA PHE A 89 17.03 3.00 -3.81
C PHE A 89 17.32 3.52 -2.39
N GLU A 90 17.19 2.67 -1.39
CA GLU A 90 17.57 2.98 -0.01
C GLU A 90 19.10 2.90 0.11
N LYS A 91 19.79 4.05 0.21
CA LYS A 91 21.26 4.12 0.10
C LYS A 91 21.97 4.55 1.39
N ASP A 92 21.23 5.11 2.32
CA ASP A 92 21.80 5.79 3.51
C ASP A 92 21.52 5.06 4.82
N GLY A 93 20.86 3.91 4.78
CA GLY A 93 20.47 3.15 5.97
C GLY A 93 19.37 3.81 6.81
N SER A 94 18.65 4.79 6.23
CA SER A 94 17.55 5.50 6.92
C SER A 94 16.25 4.71 6.97
N GLY A 95 16.13 3.63 6.19
CA GLY A 95 14.88 2.89 5.98
C GLY A 95 13.85 3.66 5.14
N MET A 96 14.29 4.67 4.38
CA MET A 96 13.45 5.51 3.54
C MET A 96 14.04 5.69 2.13
N ILE A 97 13.16 5.83 1.14
CA ILE A 97 13.51 6.16 -0.25
C ILE A 97 13.05 7.59 -0.56
N ASP A 98 13.88 8.36 -1.26
CA ASP A 98 13.44 9.62 -1.85
C ASP A 98 12.67 9.35 -3.14
N ILE A 99 11.44 9.85 -3.24
CA ILE A 99 10.58 9.62 -4.41
C ILE A 99 11.20 10.18 -5.70
N ARG A 100 12.06 11.19 -5.58
CA ARG A 100 12.77 11.78 -6.72
C ARG A 100 13.79 10.83 -7.34
N ASP A 101 14.39 9.96 -6.51
CA ASP A 101 15.33 8.94 -6.98
C ASP A 101 14.64 7.85 -7.81
N LEU A 102 13.33 7.65 -7.59
CA LEU A 102 12.52 6.69 -8.33
C LEU A 102 12.14 7.18 -9.73
N LYS A 103 11.93 8.50 -9.91
CA LYS A 103 11.40 9.06 -11.16
C LYS A 103 12.27 8.72 -12.38
N GLY A 104 13.58 8.72 -12.22
CA GLY A 104 14.53 8.45 -13.32
C GLY A 104 14.67 6.97 -13.72
N VAL A 105 14.17 6.05 -12.87
CA VAL A 105 14.30 4.60 -13.07
C VAL A 105 12.95 3.94 -13.33
N PHE A 106 11.86 4.56 -12.90
CA PHE A 106 10.50 4.02 -13.05
C PHE A 106 10.18 3.72 -14.51
N ASN A 107 9.83 2.48 -14.77
CA ASN A 107 9.50 1.99 -16.11
C ASN A 107 8.07 1.42 -16.12
N ALA A 108 7.16 2.17 -16.68
CA ALA A 108 5.75 1.77 -16.83
C ALA A 108 5.42 1.20 -18.23
N ASN A 109 6.40 0.82 -19.05
CA ASN A 109 6.17 0.33 -20.39
C ASN A 109 5.27 -0.92 -20.46
N LYS A 110 5.17 -1.68 -19.37
CA LYS A 110 4.28 -2.84 -19.25
C LYS A 110 2.99 -2.54 -18.49
N HIS A 111 2.80 -1.30 -18.03
CA HIS A 111 1.56 -0.92 -17.35
C HIS A 111 0.39 -0.92 -18.33
N PRO A 112 -0.74 -1.60 -18.05
CA PRO A 112 -1.85 -1.76 -19.01
C PRO A 112 -2.35 -0.46 -19.62
N LYS A 113 -2.53 0.60 -18.82
CA LYS A 113 -2.98 1.91 -19.30
C LYS A 113 -1.93 2.65 -20.14
N VAL A 114 -0.64 2.38 -19.92
CA VAL A 114 0.43 2.94 -20.75
C VAL A 114 0.49 2.20 -22.09
N VAL A 115 0.38 0.88 -22.06
CA VAL A 115 0.32 0.05 -23.28
C VAL A 115 -0.88 0.40 -24.15
N SER A 116 -2.05 0.65 -23.53
CA SER A 116 -3.25 1.08 -24.26
C SER A 116 -3.20 2.54 -24.76
N GLY A 117 -2.22 3.32 -24.30
CA GLY A 117 -2.12 4.75 -24.62
C GLY A 117 -3.10 5.65 -23.85
N GLU A 118 -3.76 5.10 -22.81
CA GLU A 118 -4.70 5.85 -21.96
C GLU A 118 -3.98 6.87 -21.08
N ILE A 119 -2.79 6.53 -20.58
CA ILE A 119 -1.93 7.43 -19.80
C ILE A 119 -0.48 7.38 -20.30
N THR A 120 0.27 8.44 -20.05
CA THR A 120 1.73 8.47 -20.28
C THR A 120 2.51 7.81 -19.16
N GLN A 121 3.80 7.52 -19.37
CA GLN A 121 4.67 7.03 -18.30
C GLN A 121 4.79 8.02 -17.13
N GLU A 122 4.80 9.31 -17.41
CA GLU A 122 4.83 10.35 -16.38
C GLU A 122 3.55 10.34 -15.54
N GLN A 123 2.39 10.23 -16.18
CA GLN A 123 1.12 10.09 -15.48
C GLN A 123 1.05 8.79 -14.64
N ALA A 124 1.62 7.69 -15.14
CA ALA A 124 1.72 6.44 -14.39
C ALA A 124 2.62 6.60 -13.15
N PHE A 125 3.71 7.35 -13.25
CA PHE A 125 4.55 7.68 -12.10
C PHE A 125 3.84 8.59 -11.10
N ASP A 126 3.09 9.57 -11.56
CA ASP A 126 2.28 10.44 -10.69
C ASP A 126 1.19 9.65 -9.96
N GLU A 127 0.52 8.70 -10.66
CA GLU A 127 -0.44 7.78 -10.03
C GLU A 127 0.24 6.90 -8.98
N PHE A 128 1.42 6.36 -9.28
CA PHE A 128 2.23 5.60 -8.32
C PHE A 128 2.59 6.44 -7.10
N SER A 129 3.11 7.65 -7.31
CA SER A 129 3.57 8.55 -6.24
C SER A 129 2.47 8.93 -5.26
N ARG A 130 1.24 9.11 -5.74
CA ARG A 130 0.08 9.45 -4.90
C ARG A 130 -0.33 8.36 -3.92
N ASN A 131 0.24 7.14 -4.02
CA ASN A 131 -0.05 6.08 -3.06
C ASN A 131 0.72 6.23 -1.76
N PHE A 132 1.77 7.03 -1.77
CA PHE A 132 2.61 7.25 -0.61
C PHE A 132 2.24 8.59 0.03
N ASN A 133 1.95 8.55 1.32
CA ASN A 133 1.61 9.74 2.08
C ASN A 133 2.91 10.41 2.52
N ASP A 134 3.16 11.60 2.00
CA ASP A 134 4.27 12.40 2.48
C ASP A 134 3.87 13.18 3.74
N HIS A 135 3.77 12.46 4.86
CA HIS A 135 3.50 13.08 6.17
C HIS A 135 4.60 14.05 6.62
N THR A 136 5.77 13.99 5.97
CA THR A 136 6.92 14.83 6.30
C THR A 136 7.10 16.04 5.38
N GLY A 137 6.36 16.11 4.26
CA GLY A 137 6.55 17.09 3.20
C GLY A 137 7.89 16.95 2.47
N ALA A 138 8.62 15.86 2.70
CA ALA A 138 9.98 15.66 2.20
C ALA A 138 10.07 14.73 0.97
N GLY A 139 8.94 14.19 0.49
CA GLY A 139 8.92 13.23 -0.62
C GLY A 139 9.61 11.91 -0.29
N LYS A 140 9.50 11.44 0.95
CA LYS A 140 10.12 10.20 1.43
C LYS A 140 9.08 9.07 1.50
N ILE A 141 9.49 7.86 1.10
CA ILE A 141 8.71 6.63 1.21
C ILE A 141 9.37 5.75 2.26
N GLN A 142 8.64 5.39 3.29
CA GLN A 142 9.10 4.45 4.31
C GLN A 142 8.94 3.01 3.83
N GLN A 143 9.76 2.10 4.35
CA GLN A 143 9.73 0.69 3.95
C GLN A 143 8.36 0.04 4.17
N TYR A 144 7.65 0.39 5.25
CA TYR A 144 6.32 -0.18 5.49
C TYR A 144 5.28 0.30 4.45
N GLU A 145 5.36 1.55 3.97
CA GLU A 145 4.48 2.07 2.92
C GLU A 145 4.74 1.37 1.59
N TRP A 146 6.03 1.16 1.27
CA TRP A 146 6.45 0.37 0.12
C TRP A 146 5.92 -1.06 0.15
N ASN A 147 6.11 -1.74 1.28
CA ASN A 147 5.63 -3.10 1.48
C ASN A 147 4.11 -3.20 1.37
N ASP A 148 3.38 -2.26 1.94
CA ASP A 148 1.92 -2.20 1.85
C ASP A 148 1.42 -1.99 0.41
N TYR A 149 2.07 -1.10 -0.33
CA TYR A 149 1.76 -0.88 -1.73
C TYR A 149 1.93 -2.18 -2.52
N TYR A 150 3.09 -2.83 -2.40
CA TYR A 150 3.37 -4.06 -3.14
C TYR A 150 2.59 -5.28 -2.64
N ALA A 151 2.21 -5.34 -1.38
CA ALA A 151 1.30 -6.37 -0.90
C ALA A 151 -0.08 -6.27 -1.59
N ALA A 152 -0.57 -5.05 -1.79
CA ALA A 152 -1.80 -4.82 -2.53
C ALA A 152 -1.65 -5.13 -4.04
N VAL A 153 -0.51 -4.79 -4.67
CA VAL A 153 -0.19 -5.21 -6.05
C VAL A 153 -0.14 -6.73 -6.15
N SER A 154 0.54 -7.39 -5.21
CA SER A 154 0.65 -8.84 -5.13
C SER A 154 -0.70 -9.54 -5.10
N ALA A 155 -1.65 -9.00 -4.34
CA ALA A 155 -3.01 -9.53 -4.25
C ALA A 155 -3.80 -9.49 -5.59
N SER A 156 -3.35 -8.67 -6.54
CA SER A 156 -4.00 -8.52 -7.86
C SER A 156 -3.38 -9.37 -8.97
N VAL A 157 -2.22 -9.95 -8.71
CA VAL A 157 -1.46 -10.75 -9.69
C VAL A 157 -1.45 -12.21 -9.23
N GLU A 158 -2.09 -13.11 -9.98
CA GLU A 158 -2.23 -14.51 -9.59
C GLU A 158 -0.90 -15.27 -9.70
N ASP A 159 -0.13 -15.01 -10.76
CA ASP A 159 1.09 -15.72 -11.09
C ASP A 159 2.35 -15.08 -10.50
N ASP A 160 3.18 -15.89 -9.82
CA ASP A 160 4.37 -15.39 -9.12
C ASP A 160 5.46 -14.91 -10.09
N GLU A 161 5.67 -15.63 -11.19
CA GLU A 161 6.67 -15.23 -12.19
C GLU A 161 6.29 -13.92 -12.84
N HIS A 162 4.99 -13.74 -13.12
CA HIS A 162 4.47 -12.49 -13.66
C HIS A 162 4.66 -11.34 -12.68
N PHE A 163 4.36 -11.53 -11.39
CA PHE A 163 4.57 -10.50 -10.36
C PHE A 163 6.05 -10.12 -10.25
N ILE A 164 6.94 -11.12 -10.15
CA ILE A 164 8.39 -10.90 -10.05
C ILE A 164 8.90 -10.14 -11.29
N MET A 165 8.49 -10.55 -12.49
CA MET A 165 8.86 -9.88 -13.73
C MET A 165 8.35 -8.43 -13.77
N LEU A 166 7.13 -8.17 -13.27
CA LEU A 166 6.55 -6.83 -13.19
C LEU A 166 7.39 -5.93 -12.30
N VAL A 167 7.71 -6.36 -11.08
CA VAL A 167 8.52 -5.57 -10.13
C VAL A 167 9.93 -5.33 -10.70
N LYS A 168 10.59 -6.39 -11.19
CA LYS A 168 11.93 -6.28 -11.79
C LYS A 168 11.97 -5.35 -12.99
N SER A 169 10.97 -5.44 -13.87
CA SER A 169 10.85 -4.59 -15.05
C SER A 169 10.62 -3.12 -14.68
N THR A 170 9.75 -2.86 -13.70
CA THR A 170 9.42 -1.51 -13.23
C THR A 170 10.66 -0.82 -12.68
N TRP A 171 11.45 -1.53 -11.90
CA TRP A 171 12.60 -0.97 -11.18
C TRP A 171 13.95 -1.29 -11.82
N GLN A 172 13.95 -1.93 -12.99
CA GLN A 172 15.17 -2.29 -13.73
C GLN A 172 16.15 -3.09 -12.86
N ILE A 173 15.64 -4.12 -12.17
CA ILE A 173 16.42 -5.08 -11.37
C ILE A 173 16.77 -6.28 -12.25
N ALA A 174 17.98 -6.79 -12.09
CA ALA A 174 18.48 -7.95 -12.85
C ALA A 174 17.75 -9.26 -12.48
#